data_02035da2c522e32197d6a3c8eacc7c84
#
_entry.id   02035da2c522e32197d6a3c8eacc7c84
#
_cell.length_a   1.000
_cell.length_b   1.000
_cell.length_c   1.000
_cell.angle_alpha   90.00
_cell.angle_beta   90.00
_cell.angle_gamma   90.00
#
_symmetry.space_group_name_H-M   'P 1'
#
loop_
_entity.id
_entity.type
_entity.pdbx_description
1 polymer ?
#
loop_
_entity_poly.entity_id
_entity_poly.type
_entity_poly.pdbx_seq_one_letter_code
_entity_poly.pdbx_strand_id
1 'polypeptide(L)'
;MEIKLINRGQEGELVLRGRLDSMTAPEAEEIFMQTAERFDKLVLNMEDAEYISSAGLRVIKRVYMAMAKKGGSLVLTHVRKMVMEVFEMTGFVGFLTIK
;
A
#
# COMPACT_ATOMS: atom_id res chain seq x y z
N MET A 1 7.60 -2.78 11.36
CA MET A 1 7.19 -3.25 10.02
C MET A 1 8.40 -3.33 9.12
N GLU A 2 8.49 -4.37 8.34
CA GLU A 2 9.53 -4.51 7.34
C GLU A 2 8.93 -4.22 5.96
N ILE A 3 9.66 -3.48 5.15
CA ILE A 3 9.22 -3.13 3.80
C ILE A 3 10.39 -3.39 2.86
N LYS A 4 10.17 -4.27 1.89
CA LYS A 4 11.19 -4.64 0.90
C LYS A 4 10.75 -4.18 -0.48
N LEU A 5 11.63 -3.47 -1.19
CA LEU A 5 11.37 -3.06 -2.56
C LEU A 5 11.96 -4.07 -3.53
N ILE A 6 11.16 -4.53 -4.46
CA ILE A 6 11.58 -5.33 -5.60
C ILE A 6 11.42 -4.46 -6.84
N ASN A 7 12.53 -4.17 -7.51
CA ASN A 7 12.53 -3.35 -8.71
C ASN A 7 12.28 -4.26 -9.93
N ARG A 8 11.18 -3.98 -10.67
CA ARG A 8 10.79 -4.74 -11.86
C ARG A 8 10.71 -3.84 -13.09
N GLY A 9 11.64 -2.89 -13.21
CA GLY A 9 11.65 -1.94 -14.32
C GLY A 9 10.74 -0.76 -14.06
N GLN A 10 9.61 -0.67 -14.76
CA GLN A 10 8.63 0.39 -14.55
C GLN A 10 7.70 0.11 -13.37
N GLU A 11 7.73 -1.12 -12.88
CA GLU A 11 6.92 -1.55 -11.75
C GLU A 11 7.80 -1.73 -10.52
N GLY A 12 7.38 -1.13 -9.40
CA GLY A 12 7.97 -1.38 -8.10
C GLY A 12 7.03 -2.20 -7.25
N GLU A 13 7.53 -3.28 -6.65
CA GLU A 13 6.73 -4.07 -5.71
C GLU A 13 7.27 -3.87 -4.30
N LEU A 14 6.41 -3.41 -3.41
CA LEU A 14 6.74 -3.29 -1.99
C LEU A 14 6.12 -4.46 -1.25
N VAL A 15 6.97 -5.29 -0.65
CA VAL A 15 6.52 -6.42 0.15
C VAL A 15 6.47 -5.97 1.60
N LEU A 16 5.25 -5.96 2.16
CA LEU A 16 5.00 -5.46 3.51
C LEU A 16 4.94 -6.62 4.49
N ARG A 17 5.61 -6.47 5.64
CA ARG A 17 5.59 -7.49 6.68
C ARG A 17 5.36 -6.84 8.04
N GLY A 18 4.35 -7.30 8.76
CA GLY A 18 4.03 -6.84 10.10
C GLY A 18 2.77 -6.00 10.14
N ARG A 19 2.75 -5.03 11.03
CA ARG A 19 1.56 -4.21 11.32
C ARG A 19 1.74 -2.82 10.74
N LEU A 20 0.73 -2.35 10.02
CA LEU A 20 0.69 -0.97 9.52
C LEU A 20 -0.27 -0.19 10.42
N ASP A 21 0.28 0.47 11.42
CA ASP A 21 -0.47 1.19 12.45
C ASP A 21 0.13 2.58 12.71
N SER A 22 -0.33 3.25 13.77
CA SER A 22 0.13 4.60 14.06
C SER A 22 1.62 4.69 14.37
N MET A 23 2.22 3.60 14.84
CA MET A 23 3.66 3.56 15.16
C MET A 23 4.52 3.41 13.90
N THR A 24 4.04 2.63 12.93
CA THR A 24 4.80 2.32 11.71
C THR A 24 4.42 3.19 10.52
N ALA A 25 3.27 3.86 10.58
CA ALA A 25 2.75 4.64 9.46
C ALA A 25 3.71 5.73 8.96
N PRO A 26 4.39 6.51 9.83
CA PRO A 26 5.29 7.56 9.32
C PRO A 26 6.42 7.03 8.45
N GLU A 27 7.05 5.93 8.86
CA GLU A 27 8.13 5.31 8.07
C GLU A 27 7.57 4.70 6.78
N ALA A 28 6.43 4.02 6.87
CA ALA A 28 5.80 3.43 5.70
C ALA A 28 5.42 4.50 4.68
N GLU A 29 4.86 5.61 5.13
CA GLU A 29 4.48 6.71 4.23
C GLU A 29 5.69 7.24 3.48
N GLU A 30 6.81 7.45 4.18
CA GLU A 30 8.03 7.95 3.55
C GLU A 30 8.50 7.01 2.44
N ILE A 31 8.56 5.71 2.74
CA ILE A 31 9.01 4.71 1.76
C ILE A 31 8.03 4.62 0.59
N PHE A 32 6.73 4.58 0.87
CA PHE A 32 5.70 4.49 -0.18
C PHE A 32 5.75 5.69 -1.11
N MET A 33 5.88 6.91 -0.55
CA MET A 33 5.89 8.12 -1.36
C MET A 33 7.15 8.24 -2.21
N GLN A 34 8.31 7.86 -1.65
CA GLN A 34 9.56 7.82 -2.42
C GLN A 34 9.47 6.82 -3.57
N THR A 35 8.89 5.66 -3.30
CA THR A 35 8.70 4.62 -4.33
C THR A 35 7.73 5.08 -5.40
N ALA A 36 6.65 5.76 -4.99
CA ALA A 36 5.66 6.30 -5.92
C ALA A 36 6.27 7.30 -6.90
N GLU A 37 7.31 8.03 -6.50
CA GLU A 37 8.00 8.95 -7.40
C GLU A 37 8.84 8.24 -8.46
N ARG A 38 9.31 7.03 -8.16
CA ARG A 38 10.25 6.30 -9.01
C ARG A 38 9.59 5.41 -10.06
N PHE A 39 8.37 4.94 -9.81
CA PHE A 39 7.73 3.93 -10.63
C PHE A 39 6.38 4.42 -11.16
N ASP A 40 6.06 3.99 -12.39
CA ASP A 40 4.75 4.28 -12.98
C ASP A 40 3.68 3.31 -12.48
N LYS A 41 4.10 2.14 -12.01
CA LYS A 41 3.21 1.16 -11.42
C LYS A 41 3.77 0.70 -10.08
N LEU A 42 2.93 0.73 -9.06
CA LEU A 42 3.30 0.33 -7.71
C LEU A 42 2.41 -0.82 -7.27
N VAL A 43 3.03 -1.89 -6.79
CA VAL A 43 2.33 -3.03 -6.24
C VAL A 43 2.65 -3.11 -4.75
N LEU A 44 1.62 -3.18 -3.92
CA LEU A 44 1.78 -3.47 -2.49
C LEU A 44 1.42 -4.94 -2.28
N ASN A 45 2.42 -5.74 -1.99
CA ASN A 45 2.22 -7.16 -1.66
C ASN A 45 1.96 -7.25 -0.16
N MET A 46 0.75 -7.63 0.19
CA MET A 46 0.28 -7.61 1.57
C MET A 46 0.17 -9.00 2.20
N GLU A 47 0.85 -9.99 1.61
CA GLU A 47 0.79 -11.37 2.12
C GLU A 47 1.15 -11.46 3.59
N ASP A 48 2.17 -10.72 4.02
CA ASP A 48 2.64 -10.72 5.40
C ASP A 48 2.21 -9.49 6.18
N ALA A 49 1.31 -8.69 5.65
CA ALA A 49 0.72 -7.56 6.37
C ALA A 49 -0.41 -8.08 7.25
N GLU A 50 -0.16 -8.11 8.56
CA GLU A 50 -1.04 -8.77 9.53
C GLU A 50 -2.20 -7.89 10.00
N TYR A 51 -2.03 -6.57 9.92
CA TYR A 51 -2.99 -5.64 10.53
C TYR A 51 -2.85 -4.26 9.89
N ILE A 52 -3.97 -3.56 9.75
CA ILE A 52 -3.97 -2.18 9.31
C ILE A 52 -4.90 -1.37 10.21
N SER A 53 -4.42 -0.19 10.65
CA SER A 53 -5.20 0.75 11.44
C SER A 53 -5.67 1.91 10.56
N SER A 54 -6.42 2.84 11.16
CA SER A 54 -6.84 4.06 10.46
C SER A 54 -5.65 4.89 9.99
N ALA A 55 -4.55 4.90 10.75
CA ALA A 55 -3.32 5.58 10.32
C ALA A 55 -2.74 4.92 9.08
N GLY A 56 -2.75 3.59 9.02
CA GLY A 56 -2.31 2.84 7.86
C GLY A 56 -3.19 3.08 6.64
N LEU A 57 -4.51 3.13 6.85
CA LEU A 57 -5.44 3.45 5.76
C LEU A 57 -5.14 4.81 5.15
N ARG A 58 -4.84 5.82 5.99
CA ARG A 58 -4.48 7.14 5.48
C ARG A 58 -3.23 7.11 4.62
N VAL A 59 -2.23 6.31 5.00
CA VAL A 59 -1.00 6.16 4.20
C VAL A 59 -1.32 5.55 2.85
N ILE A 60 -2.12 4.49 2.82
CA ILE A 60 -2.51 3.84 1.56
C ILE A 60 -3.28 4.81 0.68
N LYS A 61 -4.20 5.59 1.26
CA LYS A 61 -4.95 6.57 0.49
C LYS A 61 -4.05 7.64 -0.12
N ARG A 62 -3.06 8.12 0.64
CA ARG A 62 -2.12 9.12 0.15
C ARG A 62 -1.28 8.61 -1.02
N VAL A 63 -0.78 7.39 -0.93
CA VAL A 63 0.00 6.82 -2.03
C VAL A 63 -0.89 6.52 -3.24
N TYR A 64 -2.13 6.10 -3.01
CA TYR A 64 -3.10 5.94 -4.09
C TYR A 64 -3.31 7.26 -4.83
N MET A 65 -3.53 8.33 -4.08
CA MET A 65 -3.76 9.65 -4.68
C MET A 65 -2.53 10.16 -5.43
N ALA A 66 -1.34 9.91 -4.89
CA ALA A 66 -0.10 10.30 -5.56
C ALA A 66 0.08 9.58 -6.89
N MET A 67 -0.20 8.28 -6.93
CA MET A 67 -0.11 7.50 -8.17
C MET A 67 -1.18 7.94 -9.17
N ALA A 68 -2.40 8.17 -8.72
CA ALA A 68 -3.49 8.64 -9.58
C ALA A 68 -3.16 9.99 -10.19
N LYS A 69 -2.59 10.91 -9.40
CA LYS A 69 -2.25 12.25 -9.88
C LYS A 69 -1.22 12.22 -10.99
N LYS A 70 -0.26 11.31 -10.94
CA LYS A 70 0.78 11.21 -11.98
C LYS A 70 0.35 10.32 -13.15
N GLY A 71 -0.85 9.78 -13.12
CA GLY A 71 -1.33 8.88 -14.18
C GLY A 71 -0.79 7.47 -14.07
N GLY A 72 -0.24 7.12 -12.92
CA GLY A 72 0.26 5.77 -12.65
C GLY A 72 -0.82 4.87 -12.07
N SER A 73 -0.40 3.70 -11.57
CA SER A 73 -1.33 2.74 -10.99
C SER A 73 -0.81 2.18 -9.67
N LEU A 74 -1.74 1.87 -8.77
CA LEU A 74 -1.47 1.21 -7.51
C LEU A 74 -2.32 -0.06 -7.44
N VAL A 75 -1.68 -1.19 -7.21
CA VAL A 75 -2.36 -2.48 -7.10
C VAL A 75 -1.95 -3.12 -5.77
N LEU A 76 -2.94 -3.61 -5.02
CA LEU A 76 -2.69 -4.37 -3.80
C LEU A 76 -2.88 -5.84 -4.09
N THR A 77 -1.94 -6.68 -3.64
CA THR A 77 -2.00 -8.13 -3.87
C THR A 77 -1.91 -8.88 -2.54
N HIS A 78 -2.43 -10.10 -2.55
CA HIS A 78 -2.31 -11.02 -1.40
C HIS A 78 -2.87 -10.44 -0.11
N VAL A 79 -3.97 -9.67 -0.21
CA VAL A 79 -4.57 -9.05 0.96
C VAL A 79 -5.23 -10.12 1.81
N ARG A 80 -4.83 -10.19 3.08
CA ARG A 80 -5.41 -11.15 4.03
C ARG A 80 -6.87 -10.80 4.32
N LYS A 81 -7.63 -11.82 4.68
CA LYS A 81 -9.06 -11.66 4.95
C LYS A 81 -9.36 -10.57 5.96
N MET A 82 -8.62 -10.51 7.07
CA MET A 82 -8.85 -9.50 8.10
C MET A 82 -8.60 -8.08 7.58
N VAL A 83 -7.57 -7.90 6.77
CA VAL A 83 -7.26 -6.61 6.19
C VAL A 83 -8.29 -6.25 5.13
N MET A 84 -8.71 -7.23 4.34
CA MET A 84 -9.76 -7.02 3.35
C MET A 84 -11.06 -6.56 4.00
N GLU A 85 -11.42 -7.14 5.14
CA GLU A 85 -12.62 -6.74 5.89
C GLU A 85 -12.54 -5.26 6.30
N VAL A 86 -11.35 -4.78 6.69
CA VAL A 86 -11.16 -3.36 7.01
C VAL A 86 -11.36 -2.49 5.77
N PHE A 87 -10.84 -2.91 4.62
CA PHE A 87 -11.05 -2.17 3.38
C PHE A 87 -12.52 -2.13 2.99
N GLU A 88 -13.23 -3.24 3.17
CA GLU A 88 -14.67 -3.31 2.89
C GLU A 88 -15.46 -2.39 3.82
N MET A 89 -15.20 -2.47 5.13
CA MET A 89 -15.90 -1.67 6.13
C MET A 89 -15.69 -0.16 5.96
N THR A 90 -14.52 0.23 5.45
CA THR A 90 -14.17 1.65 5.30
C THR A 90 -14.46 2.19 3.91
N GLY A 91 -14.95 1.34 2.99
CA GLY A 91 -15.26 1.75 1.62
C GLY A 91 -14.04 1.84 0.70
N PHE A 92 -12.87 1.42 1.17
CA PHE A 92 -11.65 1.49 0.38
C PHE A 92 -11.69 0.60 -0.86
N VAL A 93 -12.46 -0.50 -0.81
CA VAL A 93 -12.65 -1.37 -2.00
C VAL A 93 -13.26 -0.61 -3.17
N GLY A 94 -13.94 0.51 -2.91
CA GLY A 94 -14.59 1.29 -3.96
C GLY A 94 -13.60 2.03 -4.87
N PHE A 95 -12.36 2.26 -4.40
CA PHE A 95 -11.36 2.96 -5.23
C PHE A 95 -10.05 2.20 -5.37
N LEU A 96 -9.73 1.26 -4.49
CA LEU A 96 -8.48 0.49 -4.60
C LEU A 96 -8.61 -0.63 -5.63
N THR A 97 -7.52 -0.89 -6.35
CA THR A 97 -7.41 -2.07 -7.20
C THR A 97 -6.78 -3.18 -6.37
N ILE A 98 -7.56 -4.19 -6.05
CA ILE A 98 -7.13 -5.32 -5.23
C ILE A 98 -7.25 -6.59 -6.07
N LYS A 99 -6.17 -7.36 -6.11
CA LYS A 99 -6.12 -8.58 -6.92
C LYS A 99 -5.77 -9.82 -6.13
#